data_6d3cfc9233781f17ffae821f50567d3a
#
_entry.id   6d3cfc9233781f17ffae821f50567d3a
#
_cell.length_a   1.000
_cell.length_b   1.000
_cell.length_c   1.000
_cell.angle_alpha   90.00
_cell.angle_beta   90.00
_cell.angle_gamma   90.00
#
_symmetry.space_group_name_H-M   'P 1'
#
loop_
_entity.id
_entity.type
_entity.pdbx_description
1 polymer ?
#
loop_
_entity_poly.entity_id
_entity_poly.type
_entity_poly.pdbx_seq_one_letter_code
_entity_poly.pdbx_strand_id
1 'polypeptide(L)'
;MPLDKTGAEADISQLPDSQRYQISVDEQIAGFTAYREREHDGATERIFFHTEVDEKFGGRGLATILIEQALTDTRAQGKVIVGVCPLVAAFLKKHHEFDGDTRPVHEETINWLQGQIN
;
A
#
# COMPACT_ATOMS: atom_id res chain seq x y z
N MET A 1 -8.00 16.35 -2.42
CA MET A 1 -8.59 15.04 -2.09
C MET A 1 -8.84 14.26 -3.37
N PRO A 2 -8.38 12.99 -3.48
CA PRO A 2 -8.68 12.22 -4.66
C PRO A 2 -10.16 11.89 -4.77
N LEU A 3 -10.63 11.76 -6.01
CA LEU A 3 -12.01 11.39 -6.30
C LEU A 3 -12.04 9.97 -6.86
N ASP A 4 -13.05 9.20 -6.47
CA ASP A 4 -13.25 7.88 -7.07
C ASP A 4 -13.93 8.02 -8.44
N LYS A 5 -14.22 6.91 -9.11
CA LYS A 5 -14.82 6.93 -10.45
C LYS A 5 -16.25 7.48 -10.47
N THR A 6 -16.91 7.55 -9.31
CA THR A 6 -18.25 8.13 -9.19
C THR A 6 -18.24 9.60 -8.85
N GLY A 7 -17.03 10.18 -8.65
CA GLY A 7 -16.86 11.57 -8.25
C GLY A 7 -16.94 11.82 -6.74
N ALA A 8 -17.08 10.76 -5.94
CA ALA A 8 -17.08 10.89 -4.48
C ALA A 8 -15.66 11.13 -3.98
N GLU A 9 -15.49 11.93 -2.93
CA GLU A 9 -14.19 12.18 -2.33
C GLU A 9 -13.72 10.98 -1.51
N ALA A 10 -12.47 10.60 -1.72
CA ALA A 10 -11.83 9.54 -0.97
C ALA A 10 -10.74 10.13 -0.07
N ASP A 11 -10.73 9.72 1.18
CA ASP A 11 -9.72 10.12 2.17
C ASP A 11 -8.80 8.96 2.46
N ILE A 12 -7.49 9.20 2.36
CA ILE A 12 -6.50 8.18 2.70
C ILE A 12 -5.75 8.65 3.94
N SER A 13 -5.63 7.76 4.93
CA SER A 13 -4.92 8.03 6.17
C SER A 13 -3.94 6.90 6.45
N GLN A 14 -2.76 7.27 6.95
CA GLN A 14 -1.85 6.28 7.49
C GLN A 14 -2.21 6.04 8.95
N LEU A 15 -2.31 4.77 9.34
CA LEU A 15 -2.56 4.35 10.72
C LEU A 15 -1.32 3.59 11.21
N PRO A 16 -0.30 4.31 11.74
CA PRO A 16 0.98 3.65 12.07
C PRO A 16 0.86 2.56 13.11
N ASP A 17 0.00 2.73 14.10
CA ASP A 17 -0.19 1.73 15.16
C ASP A 17 -0.78 0.43 14.63
N SER A 18 -1.59 0.52 13.57
CA SER A 18 -2.18 -0.64 12.91
C SER A 18 -1.36 -1.12 11.72
N GLN A 19 -0.31 -0.38 11.37
CA GLN A 19 0.58 -0.66 10.24
C GLN A 19 -0.21 -0.85 8.95
N ARG A 20 -1.02 0.17 8.61
CA ARG A 20 -1.82 0.17 7.39
C ARG A 20 -2.13 1.58 6.92
N TYR A 21 -2.46 1.69 5.64
CA TYR A 21 -3.15 2.84 5.08
C TYR A 21 -4.61 2.46 4.87
N GLN A 22 -5.50 3.40 5.13
CA GLN A 22 -6.94 3.17 5.05
C GLN A 22 -7.56 4.19 4.11
N ILE A 23 -8.50 3.76 3.30
CA ILE A 23 -9.27 4.66 2.44
C ILE A 23 -10.72 4.67 2.91
N SER A 24 -11.28 5.88 3.00
CA SER A 24 -12.68 6.09 3.38
C SER A 24 -13.39 6.88 2.29
N VAL A 25 -14.67 6.59 2.09
CA VAL A 25 -15.54 7.32 1.16
C VAL A 25 -16.80 7.69 1.94
N ASP A 26 -17.17 8.97 1.91
CA ASP A 26 -18.34 9.47 2.65
C ASP A 26 -18.32 9.01 4.12
N GLU A 27 -17.14 9.13 4.74
CA GLU A 27 -16.91 8.79 6.15
C GLU A 27 -17.05 7.30 6.47
N GLN A 28 -17.14 6.45 5.44
CA GLN A 28 -17.17 4.99 5.61
C GLN A 28 -15.84 4.38 5.17
N ILE A 29 -15.33 3.46 5.97
CA ILE A 29 -14.09 2.76 5.63
C ILE A 29 -14.37 1.85 4.44
N ALA A 30 -13.68 2.11 3.33
CA ALA A 30 -13.87 1.36 2.09
C ALA A 30 -12.81 0.28 1.89
N GLY A 31 -11.61 0.45 2.46
CA GLY A 31 -10.55 -0.53 2.29
C GLY A 31 -9.27 -0.13 3.00
N PHE A 32 -8.27 -1.00 2.89
CA PHE A 32 -6.97 -0.75 3.49
C PHE A 32 -5.87 -1.51 2.73
N THR A 33 -4.62 -1.06 2.92
CA THR A 33 -3.44 -1.81 2.53
C THR A 33 -2.52 -1.91 3.74
N ALA A 34 -2.19 -3.14 4.12
CA ALA A 34 -1.40 -3.42 5.31
C ALA A 34 0.07 -3.63 4.97
N TYR A 35 0.94 -3.20 5.89
CA TYR A 35 2.37 -3.32 5.70
C TYR A 35 3.06 -3.72 6.99
N ARG A 36 4.36 -4.10 6.85
CA ARG A 36 5.29 -4.23 7.96
C ARG A 36 6.58 -3.53 7.57
N GLU A 37 7.28 -3.01 8.56
CA GLU A 37 8.54 -2.31 8.32
C GLU A 37 9.70 -3.06 8.93
N ARG A 38 10.87 -2.98 8.26
CA ARG A 38 12.13 -3.48 8.82
C ARG A 38 13.29 -2.65 8.32
N GLU A 39 14.34 -2.58 9.12
CA GLU A 39 15.62 -2.07 8.66
C GLU A 39 16.35 -3.20 7.95
N HIS A 40 16.75 -2.97 6.70
CA HIS A 40 17.41 -3.98 5.90
C HIS A 40 18.28 -3.33 4.86
N ASP A 41 19.54 -3.80 4.74
CA ASP A 41 20.49 -3.28 3.77
C ASP A 41 20.57 -1.74 3.74
N GLY A 42 20.64 -1.13 4.92
CA GLY A 42 20.86 0.30 5.05
C GLY A 42 19.65 1.20 4.85
N ALA A 43 18.45 0.62 4.74
CA ALA A 43 17.24 1.40 4.54
C ALA A 43 16.05 0.77 5.27
N THR A 44 15.03 1.59 5.53
CA THR A 44 13.77 1.09 6.06
C THR A 44 12.90 0.62 4.91
N GLU A 45 12.60 -0.68 4.89
CA GLU A 45 11.67 -1.24 3.92
C GLU A 45 10.25 -1.24 4.49
N ARG A 46 9.29 -0.73 3.70
CA ARG A 46 7.87 -0.86 4.02
C ARG A 46 7.29 -1.90 3.09
N ILE A 47 6.97 -3.05 3.66
CA ILE A 47 6.57 -4.25 2.90
C ILE A 47 5.06 -4.36 2.91
N PHE A 48 4.44 -4.08 1.76
CA PHE A 48 2.98 -4.16 1.60
C PHE A 48 2.59 -5.59 1.27
N PHE A 49 1.78 -6.22 2.11
CA PHE A 49 1.49 -7.64 1.96
C PHE A 49 0.02 -7.98 1.77
N HIS A 50 -0.90 -7.04 2.03
CA HIS A 50 -2.33 -7.33 1.88
C HIS A 50 -3.11 -6.05 1.61
N THR A 51 -4.03 -6.12 0.63
CA THR A 51 -4.90 -5.00 0.27
C THR A 51 -6.31 -5.52 0.11
N GLU A 52 -7.28 -4.84 0.70
CA GLU A 52 -8.70 -5.16 0.57
C GLU A 52 -9.51 -3.90 0.29
N VAL A 53 -10.54 -4.04 -0.55
CA VAL A 53 -11.58 -3.02 -0.74
C VAL A 53 -12.92 -3.73 -0.59
N ASP A 54 -13.81 -3.16 0.23
CA ASP A 54 -15.13 -3.72 0.47
C ASP A 54 -15.91 -3.80 -0.84
N GLU A 55 -16.61 -4.91 -1.07
CA GLU A 55 -17.36 -5.16 -2.31
C GLU A 55 -18.37 -4.06 -2.63
N LYS A 56 -19.02 -3.50 -1.63
CA LYS A 56 -20.01 -2.43 -1.85
C LYS A 56 -19.41 -1.16 -2.43
N PHE A 57 -18.09 -1.01 -2.35
CA PHE A 57 -17.35 0.09 -2.97
C PHE A 57 -16.60 -0.35 -4.24
N GLY A 58 -16.89 -1.54 -4.74
CA GLY A 58 -16.23 -2.05 -5.93
C GLY A 58 -16.56 -1.23 -7.18
N GLY A 59 -15.66 -1.28 -8.16
CA GLY A 59 -15.84 -0.57 -9.42
C GLY A 59 -15.56 0.92 -9.38
N ARG A 60 -15.12 1.46 -8.25
CA ARG A 60 -14.83 2.89 -8.08
C ARG A 60 -13.35 3.26 -8.25
N GLY A 61 -12.48 2.28 -8.49
CA GLY A 61 -11.03 2.51 -8.63
C GLY A 61 -10.34 2.81 -7.31
N LEU A 62 -10.93 2.45 -6.18
CA LEU A 62 -10.41 2.79 -4.85
C LEU A 62 -9.11 2.07 -4.52
N ALA A 63 -8.94 0.83 -4.97
CA ALA A 63 -7.69 0.09 -4.72
C ALA A 63 -6.50 0.83 -5.35
N THR A 64 -6.66 1.31 -6.59
CA THR A 64 -5.61 2.06 -7.29
C THR A 64 -5.29 3.37 -6.57
N ILE A 65 -6.32 4.10 -6.15
CA ILE A 65 -6.14 5.36 -5.42
C ILE A 65 -5.41 5.11 -4.10
N LEU A 66 -5.83 4.10 -3.36
CA LEU A 66 -5.24 3.73 -2.08
C LEU A 66 -3.75 3.38 -2.24
N ILE A 67 -3.43 2.51 -3.19
CA ILE A 67 -2.06 2.06 -3.42
C ILE A 67 -1.20 3.24 -3.87
N GLU A 68 -1.66 4.04 -4.82
CA GLU A 68 -0.90 5.19 -5.31
C GLU A 68 -0.55 6.15 -4.17
N GLN A 69 -1.52 6.47 -3.32
CA GLN A 69 -1.29 7.38 -2.20
C GLN A 69 -0.36 6.77 -1.15
N ALA A 70 -0.54 5.48 -0.85
CA ALA A 70 0.31 4.78 0.12
C ALA A 70 1.77 4.74 -0.33
N LEU A 71 2.00 4.44 -1.61
CA LEU A 71 3.37 4.37 -2.15
C LEU A 71 4.00 5.75 -2.28
N THR A 72 3.23 6.75 -2.66
CA THR A 72 3.71 8.14 -2.73
C THR A 72 4.13 8.63 -1.35
N ASP A 73 3.33 8.35 -0.33
CA ASP A 73 3.64 8.73 1.04
C ASP A 73 4.87 7.99 1.57
N THR A 74 4.99 6.70 1.27
CA THR A 74 6.15 5.88 1.64
C THR A 74 7.43 6.48 1.07
N ARG A 75 7.41 6.84 -0.21
CA ARG A 75 8.54 7.48 -0.87
C ARG A 75 8.87 8.83 -0.23
N ALA A 76 7.84 9.63 0.08
CA ALA A 76 8.02 10.93 0.71
C ALA A 76 8.65 10.82 2.10
N GLN A 77 8.44 9.70 2.80
CA GLN A 77 9.04 9.44 4.10
C GLN A 77 10.47 8.87 3.98
N GLY A 78 10.99 8.74 2.77
CA GLY A 78 12.34 8.22 2.54
C GLY A 78 12.48 6.72 2.76
N LYS A 79 11.37 5.99 2.70
CA LYS A 79 11.38 4.54 2.91
C LYS A 79 11.29 3.80 1.58
N VAL A 80 11.76 2.55 1.58
CA VAL A 80 11.78 1.71 0.40
C VAL A 80 10.49 0.89 0.32
N ILE A 81 9.93 0.80 -0.88
CA ILE A 81 8.71 0.05 -1.15
C ILE A 81 9.06 -1.39 -1.49
N VAL A 82 8.35 -2.35 -0.86
CA VAL A 82 8.42 -3.76 -1.25
C VAL A 82 6.99 -4.26 -1.44
N GLY A 83 6.65 -4.70 -2.66
CA GLY A 83 5.29 -5.10 -3.00
C GLY A 83 5.10 -6.61 -3.02
N VAL A 84 4.78 -7.20 -1.87
CA VAL A 84 4.44 -8.63 -1.76
C VAL A 84 3.00 -8.87 -2.20
N CYS A 85 2.09 -7.96 -1.84
CA CYS A 85 0.69 -8.04 -2.23
C CYS A 85 0.56 -8.03 -3.76
N PRO A 86 -0.23 -8.96 -4.36
CA PRO A 86 -0.39 -8.98 -5.82
C PRO A 86 -0.90 -7.67 -6.43
N LEU A 87 -1.78 -6.94 -5.72
CA LEU A 87 -2.30 -5.66 -6.20
C LEU A 87 -1.21 -4.60 -6.25
N VAL A 88 -0.37 -4.54 -5.22
CA VAL A 88 0.75 -3.61 -5.18
C VAL A 88 1.80 -3.97 -6.23
N ALA A 89 2.10 -5.26 -6.37
CA ALA A 89 3.04 -5.73 -7.37
C ALA A 89 2.58 -5.38 -8.79
N ALA A 90 1.29 -5.55 -9.08
CA ALA A 90 0.72 -5.20 -10.38
C ALA A 90 0.77 -3.69 -10.63
N PHE A 91 0.50 -2.90 -9.60
CA PHE A 91 0.60 -1.44 -9.70
C PHE A 91 2.02 -1.02 -10.06
N LEU A 92 3.01 -1.58 -9.37
CA LEU A 92 4.42 -1.23 -9.59
C LEU A 92 4.91 -1.60 -11.00
N LYS A 93 4.34 -2.63 -11.62
CA LYS A 93 4.67 -3.00 -12.99
C LYS A 93 4.22 -1.95 -14.00
N LYS A 94 3.19 -1.19 -13.68
CA LYS A 94 2.63 -0.16 -14.57
C LYS A 94 3.12 1.24 -14.25
N HIS A 95 3.69 1.47 -13.07
CA HIS A 95 4.05 2.80 -12.58
C HIS A 95 5.53 2.86 -12.25
N HIS A 96 6.33 3.10 -13.30
CA HIS A 96 7.81 3.07 -13.21
C HIS A 96 8.40 4.25 -12.45
N GLU A 97 7.61 5.26 -12.11
CA GLU A 97 8.06 6.39 -11.32
C GLU A 97 8.53 5.97 -9.90
N PHE A 98 8.12 4.78 -9.45
CA PHE A 98 8.54 4.25 -8.16
C PHE A 98 9.76 3.33 -8.23
N ASP A 99 10.28 3.04 -9.41
CA ASP A 99 11.36 2.05 -9.59
C ASP A 99 12.60 2.34 -8.73
N GLY A 100 12.97 3.61 -8.61
CA GLY A 100 14.14 4.02 -7.83
C GLY A 100 13.96 3.86 -6.32
N ASP A 101 12.72 3.69 -5.86
CA ASP A 101 12.38 3.60 -4.44
C ASP A 101 11.82 2.23 -4.07
N THR A 102 11.94 1.26 -4.97
CA THR A 102 11.36 -0.08 -4.82
C THR A 102 12.45 -1.14 -4.84
N ARG A 103 12.30 -2.15 -3.99
CA ARG A 103 13.16 -3.33 -4.01
C ARG A 103 12.35 -4.55 -4.41
N PRO A 104 12.96 -5.52 -5.10
CA PRO A 104 12.26 -6.75 -5.46
C PRO A 104 11.96 -7.60 -4.23
N VAL A 105 10.97 -8.48 -4.37
CA VAL A 105 10.60 -9.43 -3.33
C VAL A 105 11.51 -10.66 -3.48
N HIS A 106 12.21 -11.01 -2.40
CA HIS A 106 13.06 -12.20 -2.33
C HIS A 106 12.42 -13.23 -1.42
N GLU A 107 12.86 -14.48 -1.51
CA GLU A 107 12.41 -15.54 -0.61
C GLU A 107 12.65 -15.16 0.86
N GLU A 108 13.78 -14.54 1.13
CA GLU A 108 14.13 -14.06 2.46
C GLU A 108 13.11 -13.03 2.97
N THR A 109 12.62 -12.15 2.07
CA THR A 109 11.60 -11.16 2.41
C THR A 109 10.31 -11.85 2.88
N ILE A 110 9.89 -12.86 2.14
CA ILE A 110 8.68 -13.64 2.44
C ILE A 110 8.84 -14.36 3.78
N ASN A 111 9.99 -14.99 4.00
CA ASN A 111 10.25 -15.73 5.25
C ASN A 111 10.22 -14.79 6.46
N TRP A 112 10.85 -13.64 6.35
CA TRP A 112 10.83 -12.64 7.42
C TRP A 112 9.39 -12.19 7.72
N LEU A 113 8.65 -11.88 6.65
CA LEU A 113 7.27 -11.37 6.76
C LEU A 113 6.35 -12.39 7.45
N GLN A 114 6.47 -13.67 7.10
CA GLN A 114 5.66 -14.73 7.71
C GLN A 114 5.85 -14.80 9.22
N GLY A 115 7.05 -14.54 9.70
CA GLY A 115 7.33 -14.50 11.13
C GLY A 115 6.69 -13.30 11.84
N GLN A 116 6.33 -12.25 11.09
CA GLN A 116 5.72 -11.04 11.64
C GLN A 116 4.20 -11.10 11.70
N ILE A 117 3.57 -11.87 10.82
CA ILE A 117 2.11 -11.86 10.66
C ILE A 117 1.43 -13.15 11.10
N ASN A 118 2.19 -14.16 11.52
CA ASN A 118 1.64 -15.43 12.03
C ASN A 118 1.50 -15.41 13.55
#